data_10966b53db2f62b1bd01686c8297cad5
#
_entry.id   10966b53db2f62b1bd01686c8297cad5
#
_cell.length_a   1.000
_cell.length_b   1.000
_cell.length_c   1.000
_cell.angle_alpha   90.00
_cell.angle_beta   90.00
_cell.angle_gamma   90.00
#
_symmetry.space_group_name_H-M   'P 1'
#
loop_
_entity.id
_entity.type
_entity.pdbx_description
1 polymer ?
#
loop_
_entity_poly.entity_id
_entity_poly.type
_entity_poly.pdbx_seq_one_letter_code
_entity_poly.pdbx_strand_id
1 'polypeptide(L)'
;MTSPILVTGGTGTLGRLVAPLLRDAGHPVRVLSRSEHDPADTAFITGDLATGQGIEAAVDGVETIVHCAGSAKGDEDKARTLVEAASRAGVRHLVYISVVGADRVPVVSGIDRTMFGYFEAKRAAERIIEGSGLPWTTLRASQFHDLALMTATQMAKLPVIPVPPPGCNSSRSIHAKSPPA
;
A
#
# COMPACT_ATOMS: atom_id res chain seq x y z
N MET A 1 -24.26 -4.34 12.67
CA MET A 1 -23.10 -3.48 12.98
C MET A 1 -22.22 -3.47 11.74
N THR A 2 -21.77 -2.31 11.31
CA THR A 2 -20.91 -2.18 10.12
C THR A 2 -19.50 -2.65 10.50
N SER A 3 -18.93 -3.56 9.73
CA SER A 3 -17.55 -4.06 9.95
C SER A 3 -16.55 -2.92 9.77
N PRO A 4 -15.49 -2.86 10.58
CA PRO A 4 -14.47 -1.80 10.43
C PRO A 4 -13.67 -1.97 9.15
N ILE A 5 -13.23 -0.85 8.58
CA ILE A 5 -12.24 -0.83 7.51
C ILE A 5 -10.85 -0.80 8.15
N LEU A 6 -10.01 -1.78 7.81
CA LEU A 6 -8.61 -1.78 8.23
C LEU A 6 -7.78 -0.89 7.32
N VAL A 7 -7.10 0.10 7.89
CA VAL A 7 -6.11 0.92 7.18
C VAL A 7 -4.72 0.54 7.66
N THR A 8 -3.94 -0.09 6.79
CA THR A 8 -2.51 -0.34 7.07
C THR A 8 -1.68 0.86 6.64
N GLY A 9 -0.61 1.14 7.37
CA GLY A 9 0.17 2.36 7.13
C GLY A 9 -0.61 3.64 7.47
N GLY A 10 -1.61 3.56 8.35
CA GLY A 10 -2.49 4.66 8.71
C GLY A 10 -1.78 5.85 9.38
N THR A 11 -0.60 5.63 9.96
CA THR A 11 0.26 6.69 10.53
C THR A 11 1.22 7.32 9.51
N GLY A 12 1.30 6.75 8.29
CA GLY A 12 2.13 7.27 7.19
C GLY A 12 1.50 8.44 6.46
N THR A 13 2.24 8.99 5.47
CA THR A 13 1.85 10.19 4.70
C THR A 13 0.44 10.08 4.10
N LEU A 14 0.10 8.95 3.48
CA LEU A 14 -1.22 8.77 2.89
C LEU A 14 -2.26 8.32 3.92
N GLY A 15 -1.92 7.33 4.75
CA GLY A 15 -2.88 6.73 5.67
C GLY A 15 -3.46 7.72 6.67
N ARG A 16 -2.66 8.69 7.15
CA ARG A 16 -3.14 9.77 8.04
C ARG A 16 -4.16 10.72 7.39
N LEU A 17 -4.24 10.73 6.06
CA LEU A 17 -5.25 11.48 5.31
C LEU A 17 -6.47 10.62 5.01
N VAL A 18 -6.25 9.34 4.68
CA VAL A 18 -7.31 8.40 4.31
C VAL A 18 -8.17 8.00 5.51
N ALA A 19 -7.56 7.70 6.67
CA ALA A 19 -8.29 7.21 7.83
C ALA A 19 -9.33 8.21 8.35
N PRO A 20 -9.05 9.53 8.50
CA PRO A 20 -10.07 10.52 8.85
C PRO A 20 -11.20 10.60 7.81
N LEU A 21 -10.89 10.64 6.52
CA LEU A 21 -11.89 10.72 5.45
C LEU A 21 -12.85 9.54 5.46
N LEU A 22 -12.37 8.34 5.77
CA LEU A 22 -13.24 7.17 5.92
C LEU A 22 -14.15 7.29 7.15
N ARG A 23 -13.64 7.83 8.27
CA ARG A 23 -14.45 8.09 9.47
C ARG A 23 -15.51 9.15 9.22
N ASP A 24 -15.14 10.24 8.55
CA ASP A 24 -16.06 11.32 8.18
C ASP A 24 -17.16 10.84 7.23
N ALA A 25 -16.85 9.83 6.40
CA ALA A 25 -17.82 9.13 5.56
C ALA A 25 -18.71 8.13 6.33
N GLY A 26 -18.57 8.03 7.65
CA GLY A 26 -19.40 7.17 8.52
C GLY A 26 -18.92 5.72 8.63
N HIS A 27 -17.71 5.40 8.19
CA HIS A 27 -17.15 4.06 8.33
C HIS A 27 -16.35 3.90 9.62
N PRO A 28 -16.57 2.83 10.41
CA PRO A 28 -15.64 2.48 11.47
C PRO A 28 -14.26 2.18 10.88
N VAL A 29 -13.20 2.76 11.43
CA VAL A 29 -11.84 2.60 10.93
C VAL A 29 -10.94 2.02 12.01
N ARG A 30 -10.24 0.95 11.66
CA ARG A 30 -9.16 0.36 12.46
C ARG A 30 -7.84 0.67 11.77
N VAL A 31 -6.84 1.12 12.53
CA VAL A 31 -5.51 1.49 12.01
C VAL A 31 -4.47 0.51 12.51
N LEU A 32 -3.75 -0.15 11.60
CA LEU A 32 -2.58 -0.94 11.95
C LEU A 32 -1.38 0.00 12.12
N SER A 33 -0.76 -0.03 13.28
CA SER A 33 0.43 0.76 13.63
C SER A 33 1.50 -0.12 14.27
N ARG A 34 2.77 0.17 13.99
CA ARG A 34 3.91 -0.48 14.65
C ARG A 34 4.17 0.08 16.05
N SER A 35 3.74 1.31 16.28
CA SER A 35 3.86 1.96 17.59
C SER A 35 2.73 1.51 18.49
N GLU A 36 3.02 1.39 19.77
CA GLU A 36 1.99 1.23 20.79
C GLU A 36 1.14 2.50 20.88
N HIS A 37 -0.13 2.32 21.08
CA HIS A 37 -1.12 3.37 21.30
C HIS A 37 -1.83 3.11 22.63
N ASP A 38 -2.55 4.10 23.12
CA ASP A 38 -3.37 3.94 24.33
C ASP A 38 -4.32 2.75 24.12
N PRO A 39 -4.32 1.75 25.02
CA PRO A 39 -5.24 0.61 24.94
C PRO A 39 -6.72 1.01 24.92
N ALA A 40 -7.06 2.21 25.42
CA ALA A 40 -8.40 2.77 25.33
C ALA A 40 -8.76 3.25 23.92
N ASP A 41 -7.76 3.51 23.05
CA ASP A 41 -8.01 3.90 21.66
C ASP A 41 -8.19 2.65 20.78
N THR A 42 -9.40 2.11 20.78
CA THR A 42 -9.78 0.92 20.02
C THR A 42 -9.67 1.10 18.49
N ALA A 43 -9.41 2.32 18.02
CA ALA A 43 -9.17 2.58 16.60
C ALA A 43 -7.79 2.10 16.14
N PHE A 44 -6.86 1.82 17.05
CA PHE A 44 -5.53 1.34 16.74
C PHE A 44 -5.32 -0.11 17.17
N ILE A 45 -4.62 -0.85 16.33
CA ILE A 45 -4.08 -2.17 16.65
C ILE A 45 -2.57 -2.14 16.42
N THR A 46 -1.83 -2.55 17.43
CA THR A 46 -0.36 -2.68 17.31
C THR A 46 -0.02 -3.94 16.52
N GLY A 47 0.81 -3.78 15.48
CA GLY A 47 1.30 -4.91 14.71
C GLY A 47 2.22 -4.49 13.57
N ASP A 48 2.98 -5.45 13.06
CA ASP A 48 3.97 -5.24 12.00
C ASP A 48 3.83 -6.28 10.88
N LEU A 49 3.55 -5.79 9.68
CA LEU A 49 3.45 -6.61 8.47
C LEU A 49 4.77 -7.30 8.09
N ALA A 50 5.92 -6.75 8.50
CA ALA A 50 7.21 -7.36 8.20
C ALA A 50 7.48 -8.60 9.04
N THR A 51 6.97 -8.66 10.27
CA THR A 51 7.14 -9.80 11.19
C THR A 51 5.90 -10.68 11.28
N GLY A 52 4.74 -10.18 10.84
CA GLY A 52 3.44 -10.85 11.01
C GLY A 52 2.81 -10.65 12.39
N GLN A 53 3.51 -10.00 13.32
CA GLN A 53 3.02 -9.80 14.68
C GLN A 53 1.76 -8.92 14.67
N GLY A 54 0.70 -9.35 15.38
CA GLY A 54 -0.53 -8.60 15.59
C GLY A 54 -1.45 -8.53 14.36
N ILE A 55 -1.08 -9.15 13.22
CA ILE A 55 -1.85 -9.03 11.97
C ILE A 55 -3.16 -9.79 12.04
N GLU A 56 -3.20 -10.97 12.66
CA GLU A 56 -4.44 -11.75 12.84
C GLU A 56 -5.49 -10.94 13.63
N ALA A 57 -5.07 -10.30 14.72
CA ALA A 57 -5.95 -9.43 15.50
C ALA A 57 -6.41 -8.18 14.70
N ALA A 58 -5.53 -7.67 13.84
CA ALA A 58 -5.86 -6.51 13.03
C ALA A 58 -6.93 -6.82 11.97
N VAL A 59 -6.92 -8.02 11.37
CA VAL A 59 -7.88 -8.41 10.31
C VAL A 59 -9.16 -9.05 10.88
N ASP A 60 -9.21 -9.38 12.16
CA ASP A 60 -10.36 -10.01 12.77
C ASP A 60 -11.63 -9.15 12.67
N GLY A 61 -12.71 -9.71 12.11
CA GLY A 61 -13.98 -9.03 11.88
C GLY A 61 -13.93 -7.91 10.83
N VAL A 62 -12.86 -7.83 10.02
CA VAL A 62 -12.69 -6.84 8.95
C VAL A 62 -13.20 -7.42 7.63
N GLU A 63 -14.02 -6.66 6.92
CA GLU A 63 -14.46 -7.01 5.56
C GLU A 63 -13.65 -6.29 4.47
N THR A 64 -13.14 -5.12 4.75
CA THR A 64 -12.40 -4.30 3.77
C THR A 64 -11.07 -3.83 4.34
N ILE A 65 -10.01 -3.96 3.55
CA ILE A 65 -8.68 -3.47 3.87
C ILE A 65 -8.28 -2.39 2.89
N VAL A 66 -7.75 -1.26 3.39
CA VAL A 66 -7.07 -0.24 2.60
C VAL A 66 -5.57 -0.30 2.93
N HIS A 67 -4.80 -0.87 2.01
CA HIS A 67 -3.37 -1.10 2.20
C HIS A 67 -2.57 0.11 1.70
N CYS A 68 -2.26 1.04 2.62
CA CYS A 68 -1.43 2.22 2.37
C CYS A 68 0.03 2.03 2.83
N ALA A 69 0.32 0.94 3.56
CA ALA A 69 1.69 0.68 4.00
C ALA A 69 2.58 0.42 2.79
N GLY A 70 3.69 1.14 2.73
CA GLY A 70 4.67 0.99 1.67
C GLY A 70 6.03 1.50 2.12
N SER A 71 7.08 0.93 1.54
CA SER A 71 8.46 1.32 1.76
C SER A 71 9.28 1.05 0.49
N ALA A 72 10.52 1.54 0.47
CA ALA A 72 11.41 1.28 -0.66
C ALA A 72 11.83 -0.20 -0.79
N LYS A 73 11.65 -1.00 0.27
CA LYS A 73 12.03 -2.43 0.31
C LYS A 73 11.01 -3.22 1.15
N GLY A 74 10.82 -4.50 0.81
CA GLY A 74 10.00 -5.43 1.59
C GLY A 74 8.49 -5.23 1.44
N ASP A 75 8.02 -4.50 0.45
CA ASP A 75 6.58 -4.36 0.19
C ASP A 75 5.96 -5.69 -0.26
N GLU A 76 6.74 -6.54 -0.94
CA GLU A 76 6.34 -7.88 -1.32
C GLU A 76 6.00 -8.75 -0.10
N ASP A 77 6.91 -8.83 0.88
CA ASP A 77 6.71 -9.63 2.08
C ASP A 77 5.54 -9.13 2.92
N LYS A 78 5.39 -7.81 3.02
CA LYS A 78 4.25 -7.19 3.71
C LYS A 78 2.92 -7.51 3.03
N ALA A 79 2.90 -7.47 1.69
CA ALA A 79 1.71 -7.84 0.93
C ALA A 79 1.37 -9.32 1.12
N ARG A 80 2.37 -10.20 1.13
CA ARG A 80 2.20 -11.64 1.39
C ARG A 80 1.60 -11.90 2.76
N THR A 81 2.21 -11.35 3.81
CA THR A 81 1.72 -11.45 5.19
C THR A 81 0.26 -10.97 5.32
N LEU A 82 -0.04 -9.81 4.70
CA LEU A 82 -1.38 -9.25 4.75
C LEU A 82 -2.41 -10.12 4.03
N VAL A 83 -2.09 -10.57 2.82
CA VAL A 83 -2.97 -11.41 1.99
C VAL A 83 -3.27 -12.74 2.66
N GLU A 84 -2.27 -13.39 3.26
CA GLU A 84 -2.45 -14.65 3.97
C GLU A 84 -3.38 -14.49 5.17
N ALA A 85 -3.19 -13.46 5.99
CA ALA A 85 -4.06 -13.17 7.12
C ALA A 85 -5.48 -12.78 6.67
N ALA A 86 -5.59 -11.92 5.66
CA ALA A 86 -6.86 -11.49 5.09
C ALA A 86 -7.67 -12.67 4.52
N SER A 87 -7.01 -13.61 3.86
CA SER A 87 -7.66 -14.81 3.31
C SER A 87 -8.20 -15.73 4.43
N ARG A 88 -7.42 -15.92 5.50
CA ARG A 88 -7.87 -16.70 6.66
C ARG A 88 -9.05 -16.06 7.40
N ALA A 89 -9.04 -14.72 7.49
CA ALA A 89 -10.10 -13.95 8.14
C ALA A 89 -11.37 -13.79 7.28
N GLY A 90 -11.34 -14.19 6.02
CA GLY A 90 -12.48 -14.05 5.11
C GLY A 90 -12.73 -12.59 4.68
N VAL A 91 -11.68 -11.79 4.56
CA VAL A 91 -11.77 -10.42 4.05
C VAL A 91 -12.37 -10.41 2.66
N ARG A 92 -13.33 -9.52 2.41
CA ARG A 92 -14.12 -9.49 1.17
C ARG A 92 -13.56 -8.57 0.11
N HIS A 93 -12.72 -7.59 0.50
CA HIS A 93 -12.14 -6.66 -0.45
C HIS A 93 -10.83 -6.06 0.06
N LEU A 94 -9.82 -6.00 -0.82
CA LEU A 94 -8.53 -5.39 -0.54
C LEU A 94 -8.27 -4.26 -1.54
N VAL A 95 -8.13 -3.03 -1.04
CA VAL A 95 -7.74 -1.86 -1.82
C VAL A 95 -6.24 -1.63 -1.59
N TYR A 96 -5.44 -1.72 -2.65
CA TYR A 96 -4.01 -1.49 -2.60
C TYR A 96 -3.62 -0.16 -3.24
N ILE A 97 -2.79 0.61 -2.56
CA ILE A 97 -2.27 1.87 -3.10
C ILE A 97 -0.90 1.64 -3.70
N SER A 98 -0.86 1.65 -5.01
CA SER A 98 0.34 1.54 -5.84
C SER A 98 0.68 2.88 -6.50
N VAL A 99 1.60 2.87 -7.45
CA VAL A 99 2.05 4.06 -8.17
C VAL A 99 1.89 3.87 -9.68
N VAL A 100 1.60 4.95 -10.38
CA VAL A 100 1.60 4.96 -11.84
C VAL A 100 3.01 4.62 -12.34
N GLY A 101 3.10 3.67 -13.27
CA GLY A 101 4.36 3.22 -13.84
C GLY A 101 4.94 1.97 -13.18
N ALA A 102 4.34 1.44 -12.10
CA ALA A 102 4.82 0.20 -11.47
C ALA A 102 4.90 -0.99 -12.43
N ASP A 103 4.04 -1.02 -13.45
CA ASP A 103 3.95 -2.06 -14.47
C ASP A 103 4.76 -1.77 -15.74
N ARG A 104 5.30 -0.57 -15.89
CA ARG A 104 5.91 -0.10 -17.15
C ARG A 104 7.40 0.24 -17.03
N VAL A 105 7.87 0.57 -15.82
CA VAL A 105 9.28 0.91 -15.60
C VAL A 105 10.07 -0.40 -15.55
N PRO A 106 10.89 -0.70 -16.57
CA PRO A 106 11.70 -1.91 -16.57
C PRO A 106 12.85 -1.74 -15.57
N VAL A 107 12.99 -2.70 -14.65
CA VAL A 107 14.11 -2.79 -13.71
C VAL A 107 14.89 -4.05 -14.05
N VAL A 108 15.86 -3.91 -14.98
CA VAL A 108 16.59 -5.06 -15.53
C VAL A 108 18.05 -5.12 -15.07
N SER A 109 18.61 -4.02 -14.57
CA SER A 109 20.01 -3.94 -14.14
C SER A 109 20.15 -3.56 -12.65
N GLY A 110 21.37 -3.73 -12.11
CA GLY A 110 21.67 -3.31 -10.74
C GLY A 110 21.56 -1.79 -10.54
N ILE A 111 21.88 -1.01 -11.57
CA ILE A 111 21.73 0.45 -11.57
C ILE A 111 20.25 0.82 -11.54
N ASP A 112 19.42 0.14 -12.35
CA ASP A 112 17.97 0.34 -12.36
C ASP A 112 17.35 0.05 -11.00
N ARG A 113 17.78 -1.01 -10.31
CA ARG A 113 17.31 -1.33 -8.94
C ARG A 113 17.61 -0.22 -7.94
N THR A 114 18.75 0.43 -8.06
CA THR A 114 19.10 1.55 -7.19
C THR A 114 18.21 2.77 -7.46
N MET A 115 17.84 3.01 -8.71
CA MET A 115 17.05 4.16 -9.14
C MET A 115 15.53 3.88 -9.11
N PHE A 116 15.12 2.68 -9.49
CA PHE A 116 13.72 2.32 -9.74
C PHE A 116 13.21 1.15 -8.88
N GLY A 117 13.98 0.69 -7.89
CA GLY A 117 13.62 -0.44 -7.02
C GLY A 117 12.30 -0.24 -6.27
N TYR A 118 11.90 1.02 -6.05
CA TYR A 118 10.59 1.35 -5.52
C TYR A 118 9.44 0.87 -6.43
N PHE A 119 9.57 1.06 -7.75
CA PHE A 119 8.56 0.60 -8.72
C PHE A 119 8.52 -0.93 -8.80
N GLU A 120 9.68 -1.58 -8.74
CA GLU A 120 9.78 -3.04 -8.68
C GLU A 120 9.09 -3.61 -7.44
N ALA A 121 9.36 -3.03 -6.26
CA ALA A 121 8.71 -3.43 -5.00
C ALA A 121 7.18 -3.25 -5.06
N LYS A 122 6.71 -2.14 -5.64
CA LYS A 122 5.27 -1.91 -5.85
C LYS A 122 4.66 -2.92 -6.80
N ARG A 123 5.34 -3.24 -7.92
CA ARG A 123 4.85 -4.24 -8.88
C ARG A 123 4.86 -5.65 -8.30
N ALA A 124 5.86 -6.01 -7.50
CA ALA A 124 5.91 -7.30 -6.80
C ALA A 124 4.71 -7.45 -5.84
N ALA A 125 4.42 -6.42 -5.04
CA ALA A 125 3.24 -6.42 -4.17
C ALA A 125 1.92 -6.49 -4.95
N GLU A 126 1.77 -5.77 -6.09
CA GLU A 126 0.61 -5.89 -6.97
C GLU A 126 0.38 -7.34 -7.40
N ARG A 127 1.43 -8.04 -7.88
CA ARG A 127 1.33 -9.43 -8.33
C ARG A 127 0.87 -10.39 -7.24
N ILE A 128 1.32 -10.19 -6.01
CA ILE A 128 0.88 -10.99 -4.86
C ILE A 128 -0.61 -10.78 -4.59
N ILE A 129 -1.05 -9.53 -4.59
CA ILE A 129 -2.45 -9.19 -4.37
C ILE A 129 -3.33 -9.70 -5.53
N GLU A 130 -2.90 -9.52 -6.77
CA GLU A 130 -3.56 -10.04 -7.97
C GLU A 130 -3.73 -11.57 -7.94
N GLY A 131 -2.71 -12.27 -7.45
CA GLY A 131 -2.70 -13.73 -7.32
C GLY A 131 -3.36 -14.29 -6.05
N SER A 132 -3.83 -13.44 -5.14
CA SER A 132 -4.31 -13.85 -3.82
C SER A 132 -5.64 -14.61 -3.81
N GLY A 133 -6.42 -14.50 -4.87
CA GLY A 133 -7.81 -15.01 -4.90
C GLY A 133 -8.83 -14.10 -4.21
N LEU A 134 -8.41 -13.13 -3.38
CA LEU A 134 -9.29 -12.14 -2.80
C LEU A 134 -9.81 -11.17 -3.88
N PRO A 135 -11.02 -10.62 -3.76
CA PRO A 135 -11.42 -9.45 -4.53
C PRO A 135 -10.52 -8.25 -4.19
N TRP A 136 -9.98 -7.61 -5.21
CA TRP A 136 -9.04 -6.52 -5.01
C TRP A 136 -9.28 -5.33 -5.93
N THR A 137 -8.77 -4.18 -5.52
CA THR A 137 -8.65 -2.98 -6.34
C THR A 137 -7.25 -2.41 -6.15
N THR A 138 -6.50 -2.23 -7.23
CA THR A 138 -5.24 -1.48 -7.20
C THR A 138 -5.46 -0.07 -7.68
N LEU A 139 -5.26 0.90 -6.80
CA LEU A 139 -5.27 2.32 -7.11
C LEU A 139 -3.83 2.78 -7.35
N ARG A 140 -3.48 3.07 -8.58
CA ARG A 140 -2.16 3.62 -8.92
C ARG A 140 -2.24 5.14 -8.84
N ALA A 141 -1.68 5.69 -7.77
CA ALA A 141 -1.59 7.13 -7.59
C ALA A 141 -0.50 7.72 -8.50
N SER A 142 -0.75 8.88 -9.08
CA SER A 142 0.30 9.75 -9.60
C SER A 142 1.17 10.23 -8.43
N GLN A 143 2.42 10.57 -8.68
CA GLN A 143 3.42 10.87 -7.66
C GLN A 143 2.86 11.71 -6.50
N PHE A 144 3.12 11.24 -5.27
CA PHE A 144 2.91 12.08 -4.10
C PHE A 144 3.87 13.27 -4.17
N HIS A 145 3.40 14.47 -3.83
CA HIS A 145 4.23 15.68 -3.84
C HIS A 145 5.52 15.49 -3.02
N ASP A 146 5.42 14.83 -1.87
CA ASP A 146 6.56 14.54 -1.01
C ASP A 146 7.58 13.59 -1.68
N LEU A 147 7.10 12.58 -2.43
CA LEU A 147 7.98 11.68 -3.18
C LEU A 147 8.64 12.40 -4.34
N ALA A 148 7.91 13.26 -5.04
CA ALA A 148 8.46 14.08 -6.12
C ALA A 148 9.53 15.04 -5.59
N LEU A 149 9.27 15.69 -4.47
CA LEU A 149 10.22 16.60 -3.80
C LEU A 149 11.46 15.84 -3.31
N MET A 150 11.27 14.66 -2.69
CA MET A 150 12.36 13.82 -2.22
C MET A 150 13.23 13.32 -3.39
N THR A 151 12.59 12.88 -4.47
CA THR A 151 13.28 12.44 -5.69
C THR A 151 14.04 13.60 -6.33
N ALA A 152 13.40 14.75 -6.49
CA ALA A 152 14.05 15.96 -7.04
C ALA A 152 15.24 16.41 -6.18
N THR A 153 15.11 16.38 -4.85
CA THR A 153 16.20 16.72 -3.93
C THR A 153 17.37 15.73 -4.02
N GLN A 154 17.11 14.45 -4.20
CA GLN A 154 18.17 13.45 -4.40
C GLN A 154 18.82 13.60 -5.79
N MET A 155 18.03 13.84 -6.83
CA MET A 155 18.54 14.07 -8.18
C MET A 155 19.38 15.33 -8.29
N ALA A 156 19.04 16.39 -7.55
CA ALA A 156 19.82 17.63 -7.50
C ALA A 156 21.23 17.45 -6.91
N LYS A 157 21.48 16.35 -6.19
CA LYS A 157 22.80 16.00 -5.65
C LYS A 157 23.65 15.17 -6.61
N LEU A 158 23.09 14.76 -7.74
CA LEU A 158 23.81 13.96 -8.75
C LEU A 158 24.53 14.89 -9.75
N PRO A 159 25.73 14.53 -10.21
CA PRO A 159 26.46 15.31 -11.22
C PRO A 159 25.81 15.27 -12.61
N VAL A 160 24.85 14.35 -12.82
CA VAL A 160 24.07 14.19 -14.07
C VAL A 160 22.62 13.92 -13.68
N ILE A 161 21.69 14.67 -14.25
CA ILE A 161 20.26 14.48 -14.03
C ILE A 161 19.75 13.41 -15.01
N PRO A 162 19.32 12.22 -14.57
CA PRO A 162 18.71 11.25 -15.46
C PRO A 162 17.33 11.75 -15.92
N VAL A 163 17.15 11.89 -17.24
CA VAL A 163 15.87 12.26 -17.84
C VAL A 163 15.09 10.96 -18.15
N PRO A 164 13.83 10.81 -17.68
CA PRO A 164 13.03 9.66 -18.03
C PRO A 164 12.78 9.62 -19.55
N PRO A 165 12.69 8.43 -20.16
CA PRO A 165 12.44 8.30 -21.59
C PRO A 165 11.08 8.94 -21.96
N PRO A 166 10.96 9.52 -23.17
CA PRO A 166 9.71 10.12 -23.63
C PRO A 166 8.61 9.05 -23.71
N GLY A 167 7.47 9.28 -23.09
CA GLY A 167 6.31 8.37 -23.10
C GLY A 167 5.68 8.05 -21.74
N CYS A 168 6.23 8.51 -20.62
CA CYS A 168 5.57 8.40 -19.30
C CYS A 168 4.40 9.39 -19.20
N ASN A 169 3.22 8.99 -19.65
CA ASN A 169 2.00 9.78 -19.46
C ASN A 169 1.36 9.41 -18.11
N SER A 170 1.10 10.41 -17.27
CA SER A 170 0.61 10.28 -15.90
C SER A 170 -0.91 10.06 -15.81
N SER A 171 -1.44 9.08 -16.54
CA SER A 171 -2.88 8.75 -16.42
C SER A 171 -3.12 7.83 -15.22
N ARG A 172 -4.10 8.18 -14.39
CA ARG A 172 -4.62 7.34 -13.30
C ARG A 172 -5.22 6.07 -13.91
N SER A 173 -4.74 4.91 -13.50
CA SER A 173 -5.40 3.66 -13.85
C SER A 173 -5.94 2.98 -12.58
N ILE A 174 -7.21 2.61 -12.61
CA ILE A 174 -7.87 1.80 -11.59
C ILE A 174 -8.08 0.42 -12.20
N HIS A 175 -7.50 -0.60 -11.57
CA HIS A 175 -7.78 -1.98 -11.90
C HIS A 175 -8.56 -2.62 -10.76
N ALA A 176 -9.69 -3.24 -11.08
CA ALA A 176 -10.54 -3.92 -10.12
C ALA A 176 -10.90 -5.32 -10.62
N LYS A 177 -10.92 -6.28 -9.71
CA LYS A 177 -11.48 -7.61 -9.94
C LYS A 177 -12.78 -7.71 -9.15
N SER A 178 -13.88 -7.91 -9.86
CA SER A 178 -15.18 -8.21 -9.24
C SER A 178 -15.15 -9.56 -8.54
N PRO A 179 -15.90 -9.74 -7.45
CA PRO A 179 -16.07 -11.04 -6.84
C PRO A 179 -16.69 -12.02 -7.83
N PRO A 180 -16.37 -13.31 -7.76
CA PRO A 180 -17.10 -14.32 -8.52
C PRO A 180 -18.57 -14.29 -8.11
N ALA A 181 -19.45 -14.50 -9.09
CA ALA A 181 -20.90 -14.55 -8.91
C ALA A 181 -21.31 -15.71 -8.01
#